data_095a18668cd6cd1617b8446baa3293ab
#
_entry.id   095a18668cd6cd1617b8446baa3293ab
#
_cell.length_a   1.000
_cell.length_b   1.000
_cell.length_c   1.000
_cell.angle_alpha   90.00
_cell.angle_beta   90.00
_cell.angle_gamma   90.00
#
_symmetry.space_group_name_H-M   'P 1'
#
loop_
_entity.id
_entity.type
_entity.pdbx_description
1 polymer ?
#
loop_
_entity_poly.entity_id
_entity_poly.type
_entity_poly.pdbx_seq_one_letter_code
_entity_poly.pdbx_strand_id
1 'polypeptide(L)'
;MENKRTRNGRDRQGAGRATTNQPSSTRRATASEVRAQDRYARSRYGAQPANPTKRTATSQPAADDAAAQRLSRDEYAKTHKHKKHGKLFYAGIAALAVVLIGAGAAFAYVQVLSGNLHAGLGNVGQYLVKTNMTKEPFYMLLMGTDGSAERDESGDFGDSYRTDSIMLARIDPVDKKVTLVSLHRDTMVDMGEYGANKLNAAHVFGGPALSVQTVSQLAGVDISHYAEINFDGFHEIVDALGGIEVDVPMTIDDEDAGGHLDAGLQTLNGDQALILCRARHAYDEIGPGDEYRAANQRLVISAIAKKLLSADAASVASTVQALSKYVTTDLGVTDIIGLAQAMQGLDPSTDIYSAMEPTTSEYIDGVWYEINNTTEWKAMMKRVDSGLPPTDGDVVDKTSGTILATTGDGGATSAGTAGDGMGAVKRGGTVAIRNGNGVSGAGFDATERIQGLGYSVNTSNADNFDYRETLVVYNDPADKEAAEAIVKALGVGKAEQNANTYLFEEDFLIVLGADWQ
;
A
#
# COMPACT_ATOMS: atom_id res chain seq x y z
N MET A 1 31.13 29.07 -48.64
CA MET A 1 31.35 28.26 -49.85
C MET A 1 30.46 27.05 -49.71
N GLU A 2 29.21 27.09 -50.12
CA GLU A 2 28.68 26.69 -51.43
C GLU A 2 29.12 25.28 -51.81
N ASN A 3 28.29 24.32 -52.10
CA ASN A 3 27.15 24.22 -53.01
C ASN A 3 26.50 22.84 -52.82
N LYS A 4 25.21 22.72 -52.73
CA LYS A 4 24.16 22.54 -53.75
C LYS A 4 24.09 21.16 -54.44
N ARG A 5 22.87 20.58 -54.32
CA ARG A 5 22.00 19.98 -55.36
C ARG A 5 22.38 18.58 -55.88
N THR A 6 21.47 17.65 -56.13
CA THR A 6 20.18 17.53 -56.86
C THR A 6 19.70 16.10 -56.73
N ARG A 7 18.43 15.76 -56.44
CA ARG A 7 17.24 15.62 -57.32
C ARG A 7 17.27 14.43 -58.32
N ASN A 8 16.16 13.71 -58.31
CA ASN A 8 15.47 12.88 -59.33
C ASN A 8 15.64 11.36 -59.11
N GLY A 9 14.64 10.56 -59.20
CA GLY A 9 13.25 10.66 -59.65
C GLY A 9 12.84 9.36 -60.35
N ARG A 10 11.56 9.06 -60.27
CA ARG A 10 10.74 8.24 -61.19
C ARG A 10 10.73 6.73 -61.17
N ASP A 11 9.61 6.22 -60.77
CA ASP A 11 8.56 5.52 -61.55
C ASP A 11 8.82 4.08 -62.02
N ARG A 12 7.95 3.16 -61.65
CA ARG A 12 6.94 2.46 -62.47
C ARG A 12 6.47 1.16 -61.84
N GLN A 13 5.17 1.16 -61.49
CA GLN A 13 4.11 0.30 -62.06
C GLN A 13 4.38 -1.20 -62.20
N GLY A 14 3.52 -1.99 -61.60
CA GLY A 14 3.22 -3.36 -61.95
C GLY A 14 2.02 -3.90 -61.22
N ALA A 15 0.91 -3.94 -61.95
CA ALA A 15 -0.40 -4.42 -61.50
C ALA A 15 -0.46 -5.96 -61.48
N GLY A 16 -1.34 -6.53 -60.65
CA GLY A 16 -1.68 -7.96 -60.71
C GLY A 16 -2.70 -8.43 -59.68
N ARG A 17 -3.98 -8.18 -60.01
CA ARG A 17 -5.17 -9.05 -59.91
C ARG A 17 -5.54 -9.78 -58.61
N ALA A 18 -6.67 -9.43 -58.17
CA ALA A 18 -7.73 -9.99 -57.35
C ALA A 18 -7.91 -11.51 -57.33
N THR A 19 -8.22 -12.04 -56.14
CA THR A 19 -9.28 -13.04 -55.98
C THR A 19 -10.04 -12.80 -54.68
N THR A 20 -11.32 -12.67 -54.84
CA THR A 20 -12.39 -12.58 -53.90
C THR A 20 -12.52 -13.79 -53.01
N ASN A 21 -12.74 -13.59 -51.68
CA ASN A 21 -13.70 -14.42 -50.96
C ASN A 21 -14.28 -13.61 -49.78
N GLN A 22 -15.60 -13.50 -49.83
CA GLN A 22 -16.42 -12.82 -48.84
C GLN A 22 -16.65 -13.67 -47.59
N PRO A 23 -16.98 -13.03 -46.47
CA PRO A 23 -17.14 -13.69 -45.19
C PRO A 23 -18.56 -14.21 -44.96
N SER A 24 -18.64 -15.33 -44.27
CA SER A 24 -19.87 -15.89 -43.74
C SER A 24 -20.40 -15.04 -42.56
N SER A 25 -21.56 -14.47 -42.77
CA SER A 25 -22.35 -13.77 -41.76
C SER A 25 -22.96 -14.76 -40.76
N THR A 26 -22.59 -14.69 -39.53
CA THR A 26 -23.34 -15.28 -38.38
C THR A 26 -24.44 -14.30 -37.96
N ARG A 27 -25.66 -14.59 -38.38
CA ARG A 27 -26.87 -13.88 -37.92
C ARG A 27 -27.12 -14.19 -36.44
N ARG A 28 -27.16 -13.17 -35.64
CA ARG A 28 -27.73 -13.21 -34.28
C ARG A 28 -29.26 -13.34 -34.42
N ALA A 29 -29.83 -14.43 -33.92
CA ALA A 29 -31.26 -14.60 -33.80
C ALA A 29 -31.82 -13.70 -32.70
N THR A 30 -32.86 -12.97 -33.03
CA THR A 30 -33.59 -12.07 -32.13
C THR A 30 -34.60 -12.85 -31.28
N ALA A 31 -34.89 -12.34 -30.08
CA ALA A 31 -35.70 -12.94 -29.02
C ALA A 31 -37.16 -13.27 -29.35
N SER A 32 -37.58 -13.14 -30.64
CA SER A 32 -38.94 -13.46 -31.13
C SER A 32 -39.08 -14.88 -31.66
N GLU A 33 -38.00 -15.61 -31.95
CA GLU A 33 -38.09 -16.98 -32.51
C GLU A 33 -38.17 -18.08 -31.48
N VAL A 34 -37.87 -17.80 -30.21
CA VAL A 34 -37.91 -18.81 -29.12
C VAL A 34 -39.34 -19.04 -28.58
N ARG A 35 -40.31 -18.17 -28.92
CA ARG A 35 -41.72 -18.30 -28.45
C ARG A 35 -42.63 -19.13 -29.37
N ALA A 36 -42.18 -19.60 -30.50
CA ALA A 36 -42.99 -20.36 -31.43
C ALA A 36 -42.91 -21.88 -31.31
N GLN A 37 -41.96 -22.44 -30.62
CA GLN A 37 -41.79 -23.90 -30.50
C GLN A 37 -42.49 -24.55 -29.30
N ASP A 38 -42.98 -23.77 -28.32
CA ASP A 38 -43.66 -24.33 -27.13
C ASP A 38 -45.18 -24.48 -27.25
N ARG A 39 -45.77 -24.24 -28.45
CA ARG A 39 -47.23 -24.38 -28.65
C ARG A 39 -47.64 -25.64 -29.39
N TYR A 40 -46.74 -26.54 -29.77
CA TYR A 40 -47.12 -27.74 -30.57
C TYR A 40 -47.11 -29.07 -29.83
N ALA A 41 -46.88 -29.09 -28.54
CA ALA A 41 -46.78 -30.35 -27.76
C ALA A 41 -47.97 -30.70 -26.89
N ARG A 42 -49.15 -30.06 -27.05
CA ARG A 42 -50.36 -30.39 -26.26
C ARG A 42 -51.61 -30.65 -27.10
N SER A 43 -51.53 -31.47 -28.12
CA SER A 43 -52.70 -31.87 -28.87
C SER A 43 -52.49 -33.25 -29.50
N ARG A 44 -52.46 -34.28 -28.72
CA ARG A 44 -52.72 -35.65 -29.15
C ARG A 44 -52.90 -36.56 -27.93
N TYR A 45 -54.15 -36.62 -27.44
CA TYR A 45 -54.77 -37.86 -26.96
C TYR A 45 -56.26 -37.63 -27.01
N GLY A 46 -56.87 -38.17 -28.05
CA GLY A 46 -58.31 -38.20 -28.28
C GLY A 46 -58.98 -39.26 -27.40
N ALA A 47 -60.05 -38.88 -26.80
CA ALA A 47 -60.99 -39.78 -26.18
C ALA A 47 -61.96 -40.33 -27.25
N GLN A 48 -62.12 -41.62 -27.33
CA GLN A 48 -63.21 -42.27 -28.04
C GLN A 48 -64.42 -42.51 -27.12
N PRO A 49 -65.65 -42.41 -27.66
CA PRO A 49 -66.88 -42.57 -26.91
C PRO A 49 -67.34 -44.04 -26.92
N ALA A 50 -67.84 -44.52 -25.80
CA ALA A 50 -68.59 -45.79 -25.70
C ALA A 50 -70.07 -45.52 -25.47
N ASN A 51 -70.88 -46.15 -26.30
CA ASN A 51 -72.32 -46.08 -26.45
C ASN A 51 -73.03 -47.04 -25.52
N PRO A 52 -74.37 -46.88 -25.24
CA PRO A 52 -75.04 -47.40 -24.03
C PRO A 52 -75.71 -48.73 -24.29
N THR A 53 -75.83 -49.57 -23.25
CA THR A 53 -76.77 -50.64 -23.20
C THR A 53 -77.65 -50.58 -21.94
N LYS A 54 -78.95 -50.58 -22.20
CA LYS A 54 -80.07 -50.77 -21.29
C LYS A 54 -80.02 -52.13 -20.59
N ARG A 55 -80.34 -52.15 -19.33
CA ARG A 55 -81.35 -53.14 -18.77
C ARG A 55 -81.65 -52.86 -17.28
N THR A 56 -82.85 -52.48 -17.09
CA THR A 56 -83.98 -53.10 -16.28
C THR A 56 -83.70 -53.25 -14.78
N ALA A 57 -84.66 -52.66 -14.11
CA ALA A 57 -85.01 -52.64 -12.70
C ALA A 57 -85.06 -53.99 -12.00
N THR A 58 -84.75 -54.00 -10.71
CA THR A 58 -85.65 -54.51 -9.68
C THR A 58 -85.11 -54.25 -8.26
N SER A 59 -86.10 -53.85 -7.42
CA SER A 59 -86.21 -53.98 -5.95
C SER A 59 -85.22 -53.23 -5.04
N GLN A 60 -85.82 -52.28 -4.33
CA GLN A 60 -85.49 -51.91 -2.96
C GLN A 60 -85.74 -53.13 -2.01
N PRO A 61 -85.16 -53.19 -0.76
CA PRO A 61 -85.16 -52.09 0.23
C PRO A 61 -83.94 -52.03 1.13
N ALA A 62 -83.89 -51.07 1.90
CA ALA A 62 -83.52 -50.87 3.30
C ALA A 62 -82.59 -49.63 3.44
N ALA A 63 -83.25 -48.70 4.05
CA ALA A 63 -82.61 -47.57 4.70
C ALA A 63 -81.62 -48.04 5.73
N ASP A 64 -80.47 -47.39 5.83
CA ASP A 64 -80.05 -46.69 7.04
C ASP A 64 -78.59 -46.28 6.92
N ASP A 65 -78.35 -45.05 7.35
CA ASP A 65 -77.08 -44.52 7.79
C ASP A 65 -75.90 -44.29 6.75
N ALA A 66 -76.09 -43.27 5.99
CA ALA A 66 -74.95 -42.34 5.69
C ALA A 66 -75.52 -40.96 5.28
N ALA A 67 -76.12 -40.28 6.23
CA ALA A 67 -76.21 -38.83 6.12
C ALA A 67 -74.80 -38.26 6.12
N ALA A 68 -74.15 -38.28 4.92
CA ALA A 68 -73.01 -37.44 4.67
C ALA A 68 -73.47 -36.00 4.93
N GLN A 69 -73.15 -35.53 6.12
CA GLN A 69 -73.33 -34.14 6.49
C GLN A 69 -72.64 -33.29 5.39
N ARG A 70 -73.39 -32.89 4.37
CA ARG A 70 -73.03 -31.77 3.50
C ARG A 70 -73.16 -30.57 4.41
N LEU A 71 -72.00 -30.20 5.02
CA LEU A 71 -71.85 -28.89 5.68
C LEU A 71 -72.44 -27.84 4.73
N SER A 72 -73.44 -27.12 5.21
CA SER A 72 -74.07 -26.07 4.47
C SER A 72 -72.96 -25.05 4.10
N ARG A 73 -73.10 -24.36 3.01
CA ARG A 73 -72.16 -23.29 2.59
C ARG A 73 -71.91 -22.30 3.73
N ASP A 74 -72.89 -22.12 4.59
CA ASP A 74 -72.80 -21.23 5.75
C ASP A 74 -72.00 -21.81 6.90
N GLU A 75 -72.01 -23.15 7.11
CA GLU A 75 -71.17 -23.82 8.09
C GLU A 75 -69.69 -23.89 7.60
N TYR A 76 -69.49 -24.18 6.33
CA TYR A 76 -68.13 -24.09 5.70
C TYR A 76 -67.57 -22.69 5.81
N ALA A 77 -68.39 -21.66 5.58
CA ALA A 77 -67.99 -20.26 5.70
C ALA A 77 -67.72 -19.84 7.16
N LYS A 78 -68.37 -20.49 8.13
CA LYS A 78 -68.10 -20.21 9.56
C LYS A 78 -66.84 -20.90 10.08
N THR A 79 -66.46 -22.09 9.57
CA THR A 79 -65.26 -22.82 9.94
C THR A 79 -64.01 -22.29 9.22
N HIS A 80 -64.18 -21.65 8.06
CA HIS A 80 -63.07 -21.06 7.25
C HIS A 80 -63.11 -19.54 7.23
N LYS A 81 -63.46 -18.92 8.37
CA LYS A 81 -63.26 -17.47 8.49
C LYS A 81 -61.78 -17.19 8.34
N HIS A 82 -61.37 -16.77 7.15
CA HIS A 82 -60.04 -16.13 6.98
C HIS A 82 -59.94 -15.01 8.02
N LYS A 83 -59.02 -15.19 8.98
CA LYS A 83 -58.67 -14.11 9.90
C LYS A 83 -58.21 -12.94 9.02
N LYS A 84 -59.05 -11.90 8.89
CA LYS A 84 -58.65 -10.65 8.27
C LYS A 84 -57.52 -10.10 9.16
N HIS A 85 -56.31 -10.20 8.67
CA HIS A 85 -55.17 -9.58 9.33
C HIS A 85 -55.47 -8.09 9.49
N GLY A 86 -55.32 -7.56 10.69
CA GLY A 86 -55.61 -6.15 10.96
C GLY A 86 -54.68 -5.22 10.21
N LYS A 87 -55.05 -3.95 10.06
CA LYS A 87 -54.23 -2.91 9.38
C LYS A 87 -52.80 -2.87 9.92
N LEU A 88 -52.57 -3.15 11.19
CA LEU A 88 -51.25 -3.28 11.83
C LEU A 88 -50.38 -4.40 11.23
N PHE A 89 -50.97 -5.52 10.84
CA PHE A 89 -50.26 -6.64 10.20
C PHE A 89 -49.73 -6.23 8.82
N TYR A 90 -50.56 -5.57 8.00
CA TYR A 90 -50.13 -5.07 6.70
C TYR A 90 -49.13 -3.91 6.82
N ALA A 91 -49.28 -3.06 7.85
CA ALA A 91 -48.30 -2.04 8.16
C ALA A 91 -46.94 -2.66 8.57
N GLY A 92 -46.96 -3.76 9.34
CA GLY A 92 -45.73 -4.50 9.68
C GLY A 92 -45.06 -5.14 8.47
N ILE A 93 -45.83 -5.73 7.54
CA ILE A 93 -45.29 -6.26 6.27
C ILE A 93 -44.70 -5.13 5.40
N ALA A 94 -45.41 -4.01 5.31
CA ALA A 94 -44.91 -2.86 4.54
C ALA A 94 -43.60 -2.30 5.13
N ALA A 95 -43.53 -2.19 6.47
CA ALA A 95 -42.29 -1.75 7.14
C ALA A 95 -41.15 -2.74 6.91
N LEU A 96 -41.40 -4.05 7.00
CA LEU A 96 -40.42 -5.10 6.70
C LEU A 96 -39.97 -5.03 5.24
N ALA A 97 -40.89 -4.82 4.30
CA ALA A 97 -40.55 -4.66 2.89
C ALA A 97 -39.65 -3.43 2.64
N VAL A 98 -39.94 -2.30 3.29
CA VAL A 98 -39.09 -1.09 3.22
C VAL A 98 -37.69 -1.37 3.77
N VAL A 99 -37.59 -2.07 4.91
CA VAL A 99 -36.28 -2.47 5.48
C VAL A 99 -35.53 -3.41 4.56
N LEU A 100 -36.18 -4.40 3.95
CA LEU A 100 -35.55 -5.34 3.01
C LEU A 100 -35.12 -4.65 1.71
N ILE A 101 -35.91 -3.70 1.20
CA ILE A 101 -35.54 -2.90 0.02
C ILE A 101 -34.35 -2.01 0.36
N GLY A 102 -34.37 -1.36 1.53
CA GLY A 102 -33.26 -0.55 2.01
C GLY A 102 -31.96 -1.36 2.18
N ALA A 103 -32.05 -2.53 2.82
CA ALA A 103 -30.93 -3.46 2.97
C ALA A 103 -30.41 -3.99 1.63
N GLY A 104 -31.31 -4.31 0.69
CA GLY A 104 -30.94 -4.73 -0.66
C GLY A 104 -30.27 -3.62 -1.47
N ALA A 105 -30.75 -2.38 -1.34
CA ALA A 105 -30.12 -1.21 -1.96
C ALA A 105 -28.72 -0.92 -1.36
N ALA A 106 -28.60 -0.98 -0.03
CA ALA A 106 -27.32 -0.83 0.65
C ALA A 106 -26.32 -1.92 0.25
N PHE A 107 -26.77 -3.19 0.18
CA PHE A 107 -25.93 -4.29 -0.30
C PHE A 107 -25.48 -4.09 -1.75
N ALA A 108 -26.40 -3.73 -2.67
CA ALA A 108 -26.06 -3.44 -4.06
C ALA A 108 -25.08 -2.28 -4.18
N TYR A 109 -25.25 -1.26 -3.37
CA TYR A 109 -24.35 -0.11 -3.30
C TYR A 109 -22.93 -0.49 -2.86
N VAL A 110 -22.80 -1.29 -1.77
CA VAL A 110 -21.52 -1.82 -1.30
C VAL A 110 -20.84 -2.67 -2.38
N GLN A 111 -21.60 -3.47 -3.14
CA GLN A 111 -21.06 -4.27 -4.26
C GLN A 111 -20.50 -3.40 -5.40
N VAL A 112 -21.17 -2.30 -5.72
CA VAL A 112 -20.67 -1.34 -6.73
C VAL A 112 -19.36 -0.69 -6.27
N LEU A 113 -19.30 -0.23 -5.01
CA LEU A 113 -18.09 0.36 -4.44
C LEU A 113 -16.93 -0.64 -4.42
N SER A 114 -17.18 -1.89 -3.98
CA SER A 114 -16.16 -2.94 -4.00
C SER A 114 -15.70 -3.26 -5.43
N GLY A 115 -16.62 -3.24 -6.41
CA GLY A 115 -16.27 -3.41 -7.82
C GLY A 115 -15.32 -2.32 -8.35
N ASN A 116 -15.51 -1.07 -7.92
CA ASN A 116 -14.61 0.03 -8.28
C ASN A 116 -13.22 -0.16 -7.64
N LEU A 117 -13.17 -0.51 -6.35
CA LEU A 117 -11.92 -0.77 -5.63
C LEU A 117 -11.09 -1.91 -6.25
N HIS A 118 -11.76 -2.92 -6.81
CA HIS A 118 -11.10 -4.05 -7.46
C HIS A 118 -10.73 -3.80 -8.93
N ALA A 119 -11.07 -2.64 -9.48
CA ALA A 119 -10.69 -2.29 -10.84
C ALA A 119 -9.16 -2.16 -10.96
N GLY A 120 -8.57 -2.74 -12.01
CA GLY A 120 -7.11 -2.66 -12.22
C GLY A 120 -6.25 -3.72 -11.52
N LEU A 121 -6.80 -4.53 -10.60
CA LEU A 121 -6.04 -5.56 -9.89
C LEU A 121 -5.44 -6.66 -10.78
N GLY A 122 -6.02 -6.90 -11.96
CA GLY A 122 -5.57 -7.97 -12.85
C GLY A 122 -5.59 -9.34 -12.15
N ASN A 123 -4.44 -10.02 -12.13
CA ASN A 123 -4.28 -11.35 -11.52
C ASN A 123 -3.54 -11.31 -10.17
N VAL A 124 -3.43 -10.17 -9.51
CA VAL A 124 -2.68 -10.00 -8.25
C VAL A 124 -3.09 -10.99 -7.17
N GLY A 125 -4.37 -11.35 -7.10
CA GLY A 125 -4.90 -12.31 -6.12
C GLY A 125 -4.26 -13.70 -6.16
N GLN A 126 -3.50 -14.05 -7.22
CA GLN A 126 -2.75 -15.31 -7.28
C GLN A 126 -1.46 -15.25 -6.45
N TYR A 127 -0.98 -14.05 -6.13
CA TYR A 127 0.26 -13.80 -5.37
C TYR A 127 -0.02 -13.33 -3.94
N LEU A 128 -1.29 -13.08 -3.60
CA LEU A 128 -1.70 -12.72 -2.26
C LEU A 128 -2.02 -13.95 -1.42
N VAL A 129 -1.55 -13.97 -0.17
CA VAL A 129 -1.82 -15.04 0.80
C VAL A 129 -3.03 -14.67 1.63
N LYS A 130 -3.96 -15.63 1.78
CA LYS A 130 -5.17 -15.41 2.58
C LYS A 130 -4.84 -15.29 4.05
N THR A 131 -5.37 -14.24 4.69
CA THR A 131 -5.24 -14.00 6.12
C THR A 131 -6.57 -13.59 6.75
N ASN A 132 -6.66 -13.71 8.08
CA ASN A 132 -7.75 -13.13 8.86
C ASN A 132 -7.31 -11.77 9.39
N MET A 133 -7.47 -10.72 8.57
CA MET A 133 -6.99 -9.36 8.82
C MET A 133 -7.51 -8.69 10.11
N THR A 134 -8.43 -9.32 10.85
CA THR A 134 -8.89 -8.80 12.15
C THR A 134 -8.39 -9.61 13.35
N LYS A 135 -7.62 -10.70 13.12
CA LYS A 135 -7.23 -11.65 14.16
C LYS A 135 -5.76 -12.06 14.13
N GLU A 136 -5.05 -11.78 13.07
CA GLU A 136 -3.66 -12.18 12.90
C GLU A 136 -2.88 -11.08 12.16
N PRO A 137 -1.58 -10.92 12.44
CA PRO A 137 -0.72 -10.00 11.72
C PRO A 137 -0.61 -10.37 10.24
N PHE A 138 -0.48 -9.36 9.38
CA PHE A 138 -0.34 -9.56 7.94
C PHE A 138 0.48 -8.44 7.30
N TYR A 139 0.98 -8.70 6.09
CA TYR A 139 1.64 -7.71 5.28
C TYR A 139 0.73 -7.21 4.17
N MET A 140 0.82 -5.90 3.93
CA MET A 140 0.12 -5.21 2.86
C MET A 140 1.11 -4.36 2.07
N LEU A 141 1.07 -4.46 0.74
CA LEU A 141 1.85 -3.60 -0.13
C LEU A 141 1.03 -2.35 -0.47
N LEU A 142 1.58 -1.18 -0.11
CA LEU A 142 1.03 0.13 -0.42
C LEU A 142 1.85 0.75 -1.54
N MET A 143 1.20 1.22 -2.59
CA MET A 143 1.88 1.83 -3.73
C MET A 143 1.24 3.17 -4.09
N GLY A 144 2.10 4.15 -4.36
CA GLY A 144 1.73 5.44 -4.92
C GLY A 144 2.20 5.54 -6.37
N THR A 145 1.28 5.80 -7.31
CA THR A 145 1.61 5.97 -8.71
C THR A 145 1.54 7.43 -9.12
N ASP A 146 2.34 7.78 -10.12
CA ASP A 146 2.38 9.11 -10.73
C ASP A 146 1.26 9.33 -11.78
N GLY A 147 0.27 8.43 -11.82
CA GLY A 147 -0.92 8.56 -12.65
C GLY A 147 -1.73 9.79 -12.23
N SER A 148 -2.19 10.56 -13.22
CA SER A 148 -3.16 11.64 -13.05
C SER A 148 -4.01 11.76 -14.30
N ALA A 149 -5.22 12.32 -14.17
CA ALA A 149 -6.11 12.55 -15.31
C ALA A 149 -5.44 13.42 -16.39
N GLU A 150 -4.59 14.37 -15.99
CA GLU A 150 -3.84 15.24 -16.91
C GLU A 150 -2.79 14.45 -17.72
N ARG A 151 -2.14 13.46 -17.11
CA ARG A 151 -1.19 12.56 -17.81
C ARG A 151 -1.89 11.59 -18.75
N ASP A 152 -3.08 11.12 -18.37
CA ASP A 152 -3.90 10.25 -19.20
C ASP A 152 -4.34 10.96 -20.48
N GLU A 153 -4.68 12.25 -20.40
CA GLU A 153 -5.05 13.08 -21.54
C GLU A 153 -3.86 13.37 -22.47
N SER A 154 -2.63 13.43 -21.96
CA SER A 154 -1.43 13.68 -22.78
C SER A 154 -1.10 12.52 -23.72
N GLY A 155 -1.43 11.28 -23.33
CA GLY A 155 -1.16 10.06 -24.09
C GLY A 155 0.33 9.72 -24.30
N ASP A 156 1.23 10.48 -23.68
CA ASP A 156 2.67 10.39 -23.91
C ASP A 156 3.31 9.14 -23.29
N PHE A 157 2.64 8.51 -22.30
CA PHE A 157 3.22 7.40 -21.51
C PHE A 157 2.41 6.10 -21.62
N GLY A 158 1.29 6.06 -22.35
CA GLY A 158 0.39 4.90 -22.39
C GLY A 158 -0.22 4.60 -21.00
N ASP A 159 -0.72 3.38 -20.79
CA ASP A 159 -1.30 2.94 -19.51
C ASP A 159 -0.22 2.53 -18.47
N SER A 160 1.06 2.93 -18.65
CA SER A 160 2.18 2.50 -17.83
C SER A 160 2.61 3.60 -16.86
N TYR A 161 2.16 3.54 -15.62
CA TYR A 161 2.55 4.45 -14.56
C TYR A 161 3.74 3.89 -13.76
N ARG A 162 4.66 4.80 -13.36
CA ARG A 162 5.72 4.45 -12.43
C ARG A 162 5.22 4.56 -11.01
N THR A 163 5.71 3.68 -10.16
CA THR A 163 5.46 3.76 -8.73
C THR A 163 6.57 4.58 -8.08
N ASP A 164 6.21 5.75 -7.57
CA ASP A 164 7.15 6.66 -6.92
C ASP A 164 7.19 6.49 -5.38
N SER A 165 6.19 5.80 -4.83
CA SER A 165 6.13 5.40 -3.44
C SER A 165 5.83 3.91 -3.36
N ILE A 166 6.70 3.16 -2.69
CA ILE A 166 6.53 1.72 -2.47
C ILE A 166 6.75 1.47 -0.98
N MET A 167 5.74 0.96 -0.31
CA MET A 167 5.80 0.78 1.14
C MET A 167 5.22 -0.57 1.54
N LEU A 168 5.97 -1.32 2.32
CA LEU A 168 5.52 -2.57 2.93
C LEU A 168 4.99 -2.26 4.33
N ALA A 169 3.70 -2.47 4.54
CA ALA A 169 3.05 -2.30 5.83
C ALA A 169 2.84 -3.66 6.51
N ARG A 170 3.35 -3.85 7.73
CA ARG A 170 2.92 -4.93 8.61
C ARG A 170 1.86 -4.39 9.55
N ILE A 171 0.67 -4.97 9.50
CA ILE A 171 -0.48 -4.57 10.32
C ILE A 171 -0.77 -5.68 11.31
N ASP A 172 -0.80 -5.34 12.59
CA ASP A 172 -1.10 -6.26 13.68
C ASP A 172 -2.37 -5.83 14.41
N PRO A 173 -3.51 -6.42 14.09
CA PRO A 173 -4.79 -6.05 14.71
C PRO A 173 -4.93 -6.57 16.15
N VAL A 174 -4.08 -7.53 16.57
CA VAL A 174 -4.11 -8.11 17.92
C VAL A 174 -3.42 -7.16 18.90
N ASP A 175 -2.20 -6.74 18.56
CA ASP A 175 -1.39 -5.85 19.39
C ASP A 175 -1.61 -4.38 19.03
N LYS A 176 -2.43 -4.11 17.99
CA LYS A 176 -2.74 -2.76 17.46
C LYS A 176 -1.48 -1.99 17.11
N LYS A 177 -0.59 -2.65 16.36
CA LYS A 177 0.67 -2.07 15.90
C LYS A 177 0.71 -2.05 14.38
N VAL A 178 1.36 -1.03 13.84
CA VAL A 178 1.64 -0.91 12.40
C VAL A 178 3.12 -0.63 12.23
N THR A 179 3.74 -1.34 11.30
CA THR A 179 5.12 -1.04 10.88
C THR A 179 5.11 -0.67 9.40
N LEU A 180 5.63 0.50 9.07
CA LEU A 180 5.73 1.02 7.71
C LEU A 180 7.20 0.99 7.28
N VAL A 181 7.53 0.17 6.29
CA VAL A 181 8.87 0.09 5.71
C VAL A 181 8.83 0.62 4.28
N SER A 182 9.42 1.79 4.05
CA SER A 182 9.56 2.33 2.69
C SER A 182 10.66 1.59 1.94
N LEU A 183 10.38 1.24 0.68
CA LEU A 183 11.33 0.63 -0.23
C LEU A 183 11.81 1.68 -1.24
N HIS A 184 13.09 1.67 -1.56
CA HIS A 184 13.61 2.55 -2.60
C HIS A 184 13.04 2.14 -3.96
N ARG A 185 12.44 3.07 -4.68
CA ARG A 185 11.88 2.80 -6.02
C ARG A 185 12.97 2.36 -7.02
N ASP A 186 14.21 2.77 -6.77
CA ASP A 186 15.38 2.49 -7.60
C ASP A 186 16.18 1.28 -7.12
N THR A 187 15.69 0.52 -6.12
CA THR A 187 16.32 -0.73 -5.65
C THR A 187 16.46 -1.71 -6.79
N MET A 188 17.68 -2.21 -7.00
CA MET A 188 17.97 -3.23 -7.99
C MET A 188 17.40 -4.57 -7.54
N VAL A 189 16.48 -5.13 -8.32
CA VAL A 189 15.79 -6.40 -8.04
C VAL A 189 15.78 -7.29 -9.27
N ASP A 190 15.79 -8.61 -9.06
CA ASP A 190 15.59 -9.60 -10.12
C ASP A 190 14.09 -9.82 -10.34
N MET A 191 13.62 -9.57 -11.56
CA MET A 191 12.22 -9.75 -11.97
C MET A 191 12.01 -10.98 -12.84
N GLY A 192 12.88 -11.99 -12.71
CA GLY A 192 12.78 -13.25 -13.48
C GLY A 192 12.94 -13.02 -14.97
N GLU A 193 11.90 -13.22 -15.75
CA GLU A 193 11.95 -13.08 -17.23
C GLU A 193 12.26 -11.64 -17.70
N TYR A 194 12.03 -10.63 -16.87
CA TYR A 194 12.34 -9.23 -17.16
C TYR A 194 13.77 -8.84 -16.74
N GLY A 195 14.53 -9.77 -16.12
CA GLY A 195 15.89 -9.54 -15.67
C GLY A 195 16.02 -8.59 -14.48
N ALA A 196 17.25 -8.18 -14.19
CA ALA A 196 17.52 -7.20 -13.14
C ALA A 196 17.12 -5.78 -13.57
N ASN A 197 16.35 -5.08 -12.74
CA ASN A 197 15.87 -3.74 -13.01
C ASN A 197 15.53 -2.99 -11.70
N LYS A 198 15.14 -1.72 -11.79
CA LYS A 198 14.64 -0.94 -10.67
C LYS A 198 13.30 -1.46 -10.20
N LEU A 199 13.06 -1.48 -8.90
CA LEU A 199 11.84 -1.99 -8.28
C LEU A 199 10.56 -1.35 -8.85
N ASN A 200 10.58 -0.05 -9.13
CA ASN A 200 9.44 0.65 -9.72
C ASN A 200 9.07 0.17 -11.13
N ALA A 201 9.98 -0.49 -11.85
CA ALA A 201 9.72 -1.06 -13.17
C ALA A 201 8.81 -2.31 -13.10
N ALA A 202 8.71 -2.97 -11.93
CA ALA A 202 7.83 -4.12 -11.77
C ALA A 202 6.37 -3.80 -12.10
N HIS A 203 5.90 -2.62 -11.68
CA HIS A 203 4.55 -2.17 -11.99
C HIS A 203 4.35 -1.92 -13.48
N VAL A 204 5.34 -1.33 -14.14
CA VAL A 204 5.31 -1.07 -15.60
C VAL A 204 5.26 -2.38 -16.41
N PHE A 205 6.03 -3.39 -15.99
CA PHE A 205 6.16 -4.66 -16.74
C PHE A 205 5.03 -5.65 -16.48
N GLY A 206 4.56 -5.75 -15.24
CA GLY A 206 3.59 -6.78 -14.86
C GLY A 206 2.51 -6.29 -13.90
N GLY A 207 2.35 -4.96 -13.73
CA GLY A 207 1.33 -4.36 -12.88
C GLY A 207 1.42 -4.77 -11.41
N PRO A 208 0.28 -4.71 -10.70
CA PRO A 208 0.20 -5.10 -9.29
C PRO A 208 0.76 -6.49 -8.99
N ALA A 209 0.54 -7.45 -9.87
CA ALA A 209 0.95 -8.84 -9.68
C ALA A 209 2.47 -9.01 -9.60
N LEU A 210 3.21 -8.41 -10.54
CA LEU A 210 4.67 -8.48 -10.53
C LEU A 210 5.25 -7.65 -9.38
N SER A 211 4.62 -6.51 -9.05
CA SER A 211 5.04 -5.69 -7.90
C SER A 211 4.93 -6.47 -6.59
N VAL A 212 3.81 -7.14 -6.33
CA VAL A 212 3.62 -7.99 -5.13
C VAL A 212 4.64 -9.11 -5.11
N GLN A 213 4.85 -9.82 -6.23
CA GLN A 213 5.81 -10.91 -6.31
C GLN A 213 7.24 -10.44 -6.02
N THR A 214 7.64 -9.33 -6.64
CA THR A 214 9.00 -8.78 -6.50
C THR A 214 9.26 -8.29 -5.08
N VAL A 215 8.30 -7.56 -4.47
CA VAL A 215 8.43 -7.08 -3.08
C VAL A 215 8.42 -8.24 -2.10
N SER A 216 7.56 -9.25 -2.29
CA SER A 216 7.54 -10.45 -1.46
C SER A 216 8.88 -11.17 -1.47
N GLN A 217 9.52 -11.29 -2.65
CA GLN A 217 10.86 -11.89 -2.79
C GLN A 217 11.95 -11.05 -2.12
N LEU A 218 11.92 -9.72 -2.30
CA LEU A 218 12.88 -8.80 -1.70
C LEU A 218 12.79 -8.82 -0.16
N ALA A 219 11.57 -8.76 0.36
CA ALA A 219 11.32 -8.72 1.80
C ALA A 219 11.39 -10.08 2.48
N GLY A 220 11.25 -11.18 1.72
CA GLY A 220 11.22 -12.54 2.26
C GLY A 220 9.96 -12.84 3.09
N VAL A 221 8.84 -12.15 2.81
CA VAL A 221 7.55 -12.31 3.50
C VAL A 221 6.40 -12.51 2.53
N ASP A 222 5.34 -13.15 3.00
CA ASP A 222 4.11 -13.32 2.24
C ASP A 222 3.24 -12.05 2.36
N ILE A 223 2.84 -11.49 1.22
CA ILE A 223 1.96 -10.33 1.15
C ILE A 223 0.51 -10.80 1.07
N SER A 224 -0.34 -10.31 1.95
CA SER A 224 -1.75 -10.70 2.04
C SER A 224 -2.68 -9.74 1.30
N HIS A 225 -2.33 -8.46 1.27
CA HIS A 225 -3.18 -7.42 0.70
C HIS A 225 -2.37 -6.40 -0.10
N TYR A 226 -3.06 -5.74 -1.01
CA TYR A 226 -2.52 -4.73 -1.90
C TYR A 226 -3.39 -3.49 -1.92
N ALA A 227 -2.79 -2.31 -1.93
CA ALA A 227 -3.47 -1.07 -2.24
C ALA A 227 -2.57 -0.14 -3.06
N GLU A 228 -3.16 0.49 -4.05
CA GLU A 228 -2.54 1.47 -4.93
C GLU A 228 -3.39 2.72 -4.99
N ILE A 229 -2.74 3.88 -4.98
CA ILE A 229 -3.36 5.18 -5.11
C ILE A 229 -2.56 6.05 -6.08
N ASN A 230 -3.25 6.83 -6.89
CA ASN A 230 -2.63 7.87 -7.69
C ASN A 230 -2.67 9.24 -7.00
N PHE A 231 -2.00 10.24 -7.56
CA PHE A 231 -1.93 11.58 -6.98
C PHE A 231 -3.30 12.24 -6.81
N ASP A 232 -4.19 12.12 -7.80
CA ASP A 232 -5.54 12.70 -7.73
C ASP A 232 -6.33 12.07 -6.58
N GLY A 233 -6.23 10.76 -6.41
CA GLY A 233 -6.88 10.05 -5.32
C GLY A 233 -6.31 10.41 -3.96
N PHE A 234 -5.01 10.60 -3.86
CA PHE A 234 -4.39 11.01 -2.60
C PHE A 234 -4.90 12.39 -2.15
N HIS A 235 -4.96 13.36 -3.06
CA HIS A 235 -5.54 14.68 -2.80
C HIS A 235 -6.98 14.56 -2.30
N GLU A 236 -7.82 13.81 -3.01
CA GLU A 236 -9.23 13.61 -2.66
C GLU A 236 -9.43 12.90 -1.31
N ILE A 237 -8.52 11.99 -0.91
CA ILE A 237 -8.55 11.36 0.42
C ILE A 237 -8.42 12.41 1.51
N VAL A 238 -7.39 13.22 1.42
CA VAL A 238 -7.10 14.22 2.44
C VAL A 238 -8.25 15.22 2.56
N ASP A 239 -8.80 15.66 1.44
CA ASP A 239 -9.92 16.60 1.42
C ASP A 239 -11.23 15.97 1.92
N ALA A 240 -11.52 14.72 1.57
CA ALA A 240 -12.69 13.98 2.09
C ALA A 240 -12.64 13.78 3.61
N LEU A 241 -11.44 13.69 4.19
CA LEU A 241 -11.22 13.65 5.63
C LEU A 241 -11.36 15.02 6.30
N GLY A 242 -11.51 16.12 5.54
CA GLY A 242 -11.52 17.48 6.05
C GLY A 242 -10.14 17.97 6.47
N GLY A 243 -9.09 17.47 5.81
CA GLY A 243 -7.69 17.74 6.10
C GLY A 243 -7.11 16.82 7.17
N ILE A 244 -5.78 16.79 7.23
CA ILE A 244 -5.00 16.00 8.20
C ILE A 244 -4.09 16.91 9.02
N GLU A 245 -3.95 16.64 10.31
CA GLU A 245 -3.05 17.36 11.20
C GLU A 245 -1.64 16.76 11.10
N VAL A 246 -0.68 17.58 10.71
CA VAL A 246 0.72 17.19 10.52
C VAL A 246 1.63 18.25 11.13
N ASP A 247 2.64 17.79 11.88
CA ASP A 247 3.76 18.65 12.28
C ASP A 247 4.82 18.56 11.17
N VAL A 248 4.87 19.60 10.33
CA VAL A 248 5.79 19.67 9.18
C VAL A 248 7.19 19.94 9.71
N PRO A 249 8.17 19.04 9.46
CA PRO A 249 9.48 19.09 10.13
C PRO A 249 10.28 20.37 9.84
N MET A 250 10.23 20.83 8.60
CA MET A 250 10.89 22.06 8.14
C MET A 250 10.07 22.74 7.05
N THR A 251 10.34 24.00 6.81
CA THR A 251 9.75 24.72 5.68
C THR A 251 10.18 24.08 4.37
N ILE A 252 9.23 23.77 3.52
CA ILE A 252 9.41 23.21 2.17
C ILE A 252 9.30 24.36 1.18
N ASP A 253 10.34 24.54 0.36
CA ASP A 253 10.34 25.38 -0.83
C ASP A 253 10.81 24.48 -1.99
N ASP A 254 9.88 23.89 -2.72
CA ASP A 254 10.16 22.92 -3.78
C ASP A 254 9.12 23.08 -4.89
N GLU A 255 9.52 23.77 -5.97
CA GLU A 255 8.64 24.02 -7.12
C GLU A 255 8.20 22.69 -7.79
N ASP A 256 9.07 21.67 -7.84
CA ASP A 256 8.77 20.37 -8.41
C ASP A 256 7.81 19.55 -7.51
N ALA A 257 7.78 19.85 -6.23
CA ALA A 257 6.79 19.29 -5.31
C ALA A 257 5.43 19.97 -5.39
N GLY A 258 5.36 21.18 -5.94
CA GLY A 258 4.15 21.97 -6.09
C GLY A 258 4.15 23.29 -5.33
N GLY A 259 5.27 23.68 -4.69
CA GLY A 259 5.47 25.00 -4.12
C GLY A 259 5.89 25.04 -2.64
N HIS A 260 5.27 25.93 -1.88
CA HIS A 260 5.68 26.27 -0.53
C HIS A 260 4.79 25.65 0.55
N LEU A 261 5.40 25.21 1.66
CA LEU A 261 4.71 24.75 2.87
C LEU A 261 5.53 25.16 4.10
N ASP A 262 4.91 25.90 5.03
CA ASP A 262 5.56 26.32 6.27
C ASP A 262 5.83 25.13 7.22
N ALA A 263 6.88 25.22 8.03
CA ALA A 263 7.16 24.29 9.11
C ALA A 263 6.16 24.41 10.26
N GLY A 264 6.01 23.33 11.06
CA GLY A 264 5.24 23.27 12.29
C GLY A 264 3.88 22.61 12.17
N LEU A 265 3.19 22.53 13.30
CA LEU A 265 1.91 21.84 13.42
C LEU A 265 0.80 22.62 12.69
N GLN A 266 0.19 21.98 11.71
CA GLN A 266 -0.86 22.58 10.89
C GLN A 266 -1.80 21.52 10.31
N THR A 267 -2.97 21.97 9.85
CA THR A 267 -3.90 21.11 9.13
C THR A 267 -3.65 21.26 7.63
N LEU A 268 -3.22 20.19 6.98
CA LEU A 268 -2.95 20.14 5.54
C LEU A 268 -4.22 19.74 4.78
N ASN A 269 -4.52 20.43 3.70
CA ASN A 269 -5.45 19.98 2.65
C ASN A 269 -4.73 19.03 1.67
N GLY A 270 -5.45 18.55 0.63
CA GLY A 270 -4.90 17.60 -0.34
C GLY A 270 -3.66 18.12 -1.07
N ASP A 271 -3.69 19.39 -1.54
CA ASP A 271 -2.55 20.01 -2.23
C ASP A 271 -1.33 20.12 -1.32
N GLN A 272 -1.51 20.60 -0.10
CA GLN A 272 -0.44 20.77 0.88
C GLN A 272 0.17 19.42 1.30
N ALA A 273 -0.66 18.40 1.47
CA ALA A 273 -0.20 17.04 1.75
C ALA A 273 0.61 16.45 0.57
N LEU A 274 0.21 16.75 -0.67
CA LEU A 274 0.97 16.36 -1.86
C LEU A 274 2.33 17.06 -1.94
N ILE A 275 2.40 18.37 -1.64
CA ILE A 275 3.67 19.10 -1.56
C ILE A 275 4.61 18.38 -0.59
N LEU A 276 4.16 18.08 0.63
CA LEU A 276 4.97 17.37 1.63
C LEU A 276 5.43 15.99 1.14
N CYS A 277 4.52 15.20 0.55
CA CYS A 277 4.81 13.85 0.04
C CYS A 277 5.73 13.81 -1.18
N ARG A 278 5.87 14.92 -1.90
CA ARG A 278 6.68 15.02 -3.13
C ARG A 278 8.00 15.74 -2.91
N ALA A 279 8.13 16.49 -1.81
CA ALA A 279 9.30 17.31 -1.50
C ALA A 279 10.60 16.48 -1.49
N ARG A 280 11.56 16.86 -2.30
CA ARG A 280 12.90 16.29 -2.43
C ARG A 280 13.95 17.36 -2.44
N HIS A 281 13.80 18.36 -3.31
CA HIS A 281 14.82 19.39 -3.55
C HIS A 281 14.95 20.36 -2.38
N ALA A 282 13.91 20.48 -1.54
CA ALA A 282 14.01 21.18 -0.27
C ALA A 282 15.07 20.59 0.69
N TYR A 283 15.49 19.34 0.45
CA TYR A 283 16.45 18.61 1.28
C TYR A 283 17.84 18.45 0.64
N ASP A 284 18.08 18.99 -0.56
CA ASP A 284 19.35 18.79 -1.33
C ASP A 284 20.60 19.25 -0.58
N GLU A 285 20.48 20.24 0.31
CA GLU A 285 21.60 20.74 1.13
C GLU A 285 21.79 19.92 2.43
N ILE A 286 20.86 19.02 2.77
CA ILE A 286 20.81 18.29 4.05
C ILE A 286 21.20 16.83 3.84
N GLY A 287 20.66 16.19 2.79
CA GLY A 287 20.90 14.77 2.52
C GLY A 287 20.14 14.24 1.31
N PRO A 288 20.07 12.91 1.14
CA PRO A 288 19.40 12.29 0.02
C PRO A 288 17.89 12.58 0.03
N GLY A 289 17.42 13.47 -0.84
CA GLY A 289 16.02 13.93 -0.87
C GLY A 289 14.98 12.81 -0.92
N ASP A 290 15.32 11.65 -1.49
CA ASP A 290 14.42 10.48 -1.54
C ASP A 290 14.14 9.87 -0.15
N GLU A 291 15.10 9.88 0.77
CA GLU A 291 14.91 9.40 2.16
C GLU A 291 13.94 10.30 2.92
N TYR A 292 14.11 11.62 2.79
CA TYR A 292 13.23 12.61 3.41
C TYR A 292 11.83 12.56 2.82
N ARG A 293 11.71 12.42 1.50
CA ARG A 293 10.43 12.21 0.84
C ARG A 293 9.71 10.98 1.40
N ALA A 294 10.41 9.85 1.51
CA ALA A 294 9.84 8.63 2.07
C ALA A 294 9.44 8.80 3.54
N ALA A 295 10.21 9.55 4.34
CA ALA A 295 9.86 9.90 5.71
C ALA A 295 8.59 10.75 5.78
N ASN A 296 8.48 11.78 4.95
CA ASN A 296 7.29 12.62 4.84
C ASN A 296 6.06 11.82 4.41
N GLN A 297 6.21 10.88 3.48
CA GLN A 297 5.12 9.98 3.08
C GLN A 297 4.62 9.12 4.25
N ARG A 298 5.53 8.55 5.05
CA ARG A 298 5.16 7.80 6.26
C ARG A 298 4.46 8.68 7.29
N LEU A 299 4.94 9.91 7.49
CA LEU A 299 4.32 10.90 8.39
C LEU A 299 2.87 11.20 7.96
N VAL A 300 2.65 11.46 6.68
CA VAL A 300 1.31 11.76 6.13
C VAL A 300 0.39 10.53 6.21
N ILE A 301 0.87 9.32 5.90
CA ILE A 301 0.09 8.08 6.06
C ILE A 301 -0.31 7.87 7.52
N SER A 302 0.59 8.14 8.46
CA SER A 302 0.28 8.06 9.89
C SER A 302 -0.80 9.08 10.31
N ALA A 303 -0.77 10.30 9.77
CA ALA A 303 -1.78 11.32 10.01
C ALA A 303 -3.15 10.95 9.40
N ILE A 304 -3.18 10.36 8.19
CA ILE A 304 -4.39 9.80 7.58
C ILE A 304 -4.97 8.68 8.46
N ALA A 305 -4.13 7.75 8.91
CA ALA A 305 -4.54 6.67 9.80
C ALA A 305 -5.13 7.21 11.11
N LYS A 306 -4.48 8.19 11.75
CA LYS A 306 -4.97 8.88 12.94
C LYS A 306 -6.37 9.46 12.73
N LYS A 307 -6.59 10.12 11.59
CA LYS A 307 -7.87 10.74 11.25
C LYS A 307 -8.95 9.69 11.00
N LEU A 308 -8.65 8.63 10.24
CA LEU A 308 -9.58 7.53 9.95
C LEU A 308 -9.97 6.75 11.20
N LEU A 309 -9.02 6.43 12.08
CA LEU A 309 -9.27 5.67 13.31
C LEU A 309 -10.06 6.48 14.35
N SER A 310 -10.02 7.81 14.28
CA SER A 310 -10.83 8.69 15.13
C SER A 310 -12.23 9.00 14.57
N ALA A 311 -12.50 8.62 13.30
CA ALA A 311 -13.77 8.86 12.64
C ALA A 311 -14.83 7.82 13.03
N ASP A 312 -16.11 8.20 12.98
CA ASP A 312 -17.20 7.25 13.12
C ASP A 312 -17.37 6.38 11.85
N ALA A 313 -18.06 5.25 11.97
CA ALA A 313 -18.23 4.31 10.87
C ALA A 313 -18.94 4.92 9.64
N ALA A 314 -19.79 5.93 9.80
CA ALA A 314 -20.45 6.60 8.69
C ALA A 314 -19.47 7.50 7.94
N SER A 315 -18.60 8.20 8.67
CA SER A 315 -17.52 9.01 8.10
C SER A 315 -16.49 8.15 7.37
N VAL A 316 -16.10 7.00 7.94
CA VAL A 316 -15.24 6.02 7.26
C VAL A 316 -15.90 5.53 5.98
N ALA A 317 -17.18 5.15 6.00
CA ALA A 317 -17.88 4.68 4.82
C ALA A 317 -17.99 5.76 3.72
N SER A 318 -18.23 7.04 4.10
CA SER A 318 -18.26 8.14 3.13
C SER A 318 -16.89 8.43 2.52
N THR A 319 -15.83 8.31 3.31
CA THR A 319 -14.45 8.42 2.83
C THR A 319 -14.14 7.29 1.84
N VAL A 320 -14.41 6.03 2.19
CA VAL A 320 -14.23 4.88 1.28
C VAL A 320 -15.02 5.07 -0.02
N GLN A 321 -16.23 5.64 0.07
CA GLN A 321 -17.02 5.98 -1.13
C GLN A 321 -16.30 6.99 -2.03
N ALA A 322 -15.80 8.07 -1.46
CA ALA A 322 -15.07 9.08 -2.21
C ALA A 322 -13.82 8.49 -2.88
N LEU A 323 -13.13 7.58 -2.17
CA LEU A 323 -11.89 6.95 -2.58
C LEU A 323 -12.04 5.84 -3.62
N SER A 324 -13.21 5.19 -3.69
CA SER A 324 -13.42 3.99 -4.52
C SER A 324 -13.15 4.18 -6.02
N LYS A 325 -12.96 5.42 -6.47
CA LYS A 325 -12.61 5.78 -7.84
C LYS A 325 -11.11 5.87 -8.09
N TYR A 326 -10.34 6.05 -7.04
CA TYR A 326 -8.93 6.44 -7.10
C TYR A 326 -8.00 5.40 -6.45
N VAL A 327 -8.57 4.47 -5.70
CA VAL A 327 -7.83 3.41 -5.00
C VAL A 327 -8.12 2.08 -5.68
N THR A 328 -7.06 1.37 -6.06
CA THR A 328 -7.11 -0.03 -6.48
C THR A 328 -6.66 -0.91 -5.33
N THR A 329 -7.53 -1.79 -4.82
CA THR A 329 -7.20 -2.70 -3.71
C THR A 329 -8.01 -3.99 -3.79
N ASP A 330 -7.47 -5.07 -3.25
CA ASP A 330 -8.18 -6.34 -3.07
C ASP A 330 -9.18 -6.31 -1.90
N LEU A 331 -9.12 -5.26 -1.05
CA LEU A 331 -10.03 -5.10 0.08
C LEU A 331 -11.40 -4.60 -0.37
N GLY A 332 -12.45 -5.25 0.13
CA GLY A 332 -13.81 -4.73 0.02
C GLY A 332 -14.10 -3.65 1.07
N VAL A 333 -15.20 -2.91 0.87
CA VAL A 333 -15.64 -1.87 1.82
C VAL A 333 -15.83 -2.42 3.24
N THR A 334 -16.37 -3.64 3.35
CA THR A 334 -16.59 -4.32 4.64
C THR A 334 -15.28 -4.70 5.32
N ASP A 335 -14.26 -5.04 4.54
CA ASP A 335 -12.94 -5.41 5.04
C ASP A 335 -12.22 -4.18 5.60
N ILE A 336 -12.29 -3.06 4.89
CA ILE A 336 -11.73 -1.78 5.34
C ILE A 336 -12.38 -1.31 6.65
N ILE A 337 -13.72 -1.37 6.73
CA ILE A 337 -14.45 -1.00 7.96
C ILE A 337 -14.10 -1.99 9.10
N GLY A 338 -14.02 -3.28 8.82
CA GLY A 338 -13.66 -4.30 9.79
C GLY A 338 -12.26 -4.11 10.35
N LEU A 339 -11.29 -3.80 9.48
CA LEU A 339 -9.93 -3.49 9.87
C LEU A 339 -9.85 -2.20 10.71
N ALA A 340 -10.52 -1.13 10.28
CA ALA A 340 -10.58 0.12 11.04
C ALA A 340 -11.14 -0.09 12.45
N GLN A 341 -12.19 -0.93 12.58
CA GLN A 341 -12.76 -1.30 13.89
C GLN A 341 -11.77 -2.15 14.73
N ALA A 342 -11.07 -3.11 14.12
CA ALA A 342 -10.07 -3.93 14.82
C ALA A 342 -8.90 -3.09 15.34
N MET A 343 -8.50 -2.08 14.56
CA MET A 343 -7.40 -1.17 14.91
C MET A 343 -7.85 0.00 15.81
N GLN A 344 -9.13 0.08 16.18
CA GLN A 344 -9.62 1.15 17.04
C GLN A 344 -8.89 1.19 18.38
N GLY A 345 -8.37 2.37 18.74
CA GLY A 345 -7.56 2.60 19.94
C GLY A 345 -6.05 2.47 19.71
N LEU A 346 -5.59 2.23 18.46
CA LEU A 346 -4.20 2.47 18.08
C LEU A 346 -3.88 3.96 18.26
N ASP A 347 -2.78 4.26 18.91
CA ASP A 347 -2.21 5.60 18.99
C ASP A 347 -1.09 5.73 17.94
N PRO A 348 -1.28 6.49 16.86
CA PRO A 348 -0.28 6.60 15.83
C PRO A 348 1.08 7.13 16.29
N SER A 349 1.13 7.83 17.41
CA SER A 349 2.38 8.37 17.97
C SER A 349 3.24 7.32 18.65
N THR A 350 2.63 6.22 19.14
CA THR A 350 3.33 5.16 19.89
C THR A 350 3.21 3.78 19.25
N ASP A 351 2.24 3.59 18.36
CA ASP A 351 1.89 2.29 17.83
C ASP A 351 2.23 2.13 16.34
N ILE A 352 2.74 3.19 15.69
CA ILE A 352 3.24 3.15 14.32
C ILE A 352 4.77 3.22 14.34
N TYR A 353 5.38 2.14 13.89
CA TYR A 353 6.82 2.05 13.66
C TYR A 353 7.13 2.36 12.21
N SER A 354 8.28 2.94 11.93
CA SER A 354 8.65 3.19 10.53
C SER A 354 10.16 3.16 10.32
N ALA A 355 10.56 2.77 9.11
CA ALA A 355 11.92 2.86 8.63
C ALA A 355 11.96 2.86 7.10
N MET A 356 13.15 3.00 6.55
CA MET A 356 13.44 2.82 5.14
C MET A 356 14.34 1.62 4.93
N GLU A 357 14.23 0.95 3.79
CA GLU A 357 15.12 -0.11 3.32
C GLU A 357 16.57 0.37 3.36
N PRO A 358 17.49 -0.34 4.00
CA PRO A 358 18.90 0.01 3.98
C PRO A 358 19.51 -0.32 2.62
N THR A 359 20.04 0.69 1.94
CA THR A 359 20.65 0.56 0.61
C THR A 359 21.95 1.33 0.49
N THR A 360 22.66 1.11 -0.61
CA THR A 360 23.81 1.89 -1.04
C THR A 360 23.65 2.22 -2.51
N SER A 361 23.85 3.48 -2.89
CA SER A 361 23.75 3.91 -4.28
C SER A 361 24.94 3.43 -5.09
N GLU A 362 24.70 2.77 -6.23
CA GLU A 362 25.71 2.33 -7.17
C GLU A 362 25.38 2.73 -8.61
N TYR A 363 26.42 3.08 -9.38
CA TYR A 363 26.30 3.38 -10.80
C TYR A 363 26.73 2.18 -11.65
N ILE A 364 25.76 1.48 -12.24
CA ILE A 364 25.98 0.24 -13.00
C ILE A 364 25.49 0.43 -14.43
N ASP A 365 26.38 0.21 -15.41
CA ASP A 365 26.07 0.28 -16.84
C ASP A 365 25.33 1.54 -17.30
N GLY A 366 25.69 2.69 -16.70
CA GLY A 366 25.10 3.98 -17.08
C GLY A 366 23.82 4.35 -16.33
N VAL A 367 23.43 3.57 -15.33
CA VAL A 367 22.20 3.76 -14.54
C VAL A 367 22.53 3.76 -13.04
N TRP A 368 21.95 4.68 -12.28
CA TRP A 368 21.99 4.65 -10.83
C TRP A 368 20.98 3.66 -10.28
N TYR A 369 21.43 2.78 -9.38
CA TYR A 369 20.62 1.83 -8.62
C TYR A 369 20.87 2.01 -7.13
N GLU A 370 19.87 1.64 -6.36
CA GLU A 370 20.00 1.39 -4.92
C GLU A 370 20.23 -0.12 -4.72
N ILE A 371 21.34 -0.46 -4.10
CA ILE A 371 21.71 -1.84 -3.81
C ILE A 371 21.32 -2.17 -2.38
N ASN A 372 20.44 -3.15 -2.20
CA ASN A 372 19.96 -3.58 -0.91
C ASN A 372 21.11 -4.11 -0.04
N ASN A 373 21.29 -3.55 1.15
CA ASN A 373 22.17 -4.13 2.18
C ASN A 373 21.50 -5.37 2.78
N THR A 374 21.73 -6.51 2.16
CA THR A 374 21.05 -7.77 2.48
C THR A 374 21.18 -8.19 3.95
N THR A 375 22.28 -7.87 4.62
CA THR A 375 22.51 -8.23 6.03
C THR A 375 21.64 -7.39 6.95
N GLU A 376 21.67 -6.08 6.80
CA GLU A 376 20.84 -5.14 7.58
C GLU A 376 19.36 -5.32 7.26
N TRP A 377 19.04 -5.48 5.98
CA TRP A 377 17.68 -5.75 5.53
C TRP A 377 17.08 -6.99 6.17
N LYS A 378 17.80 -8.13 6.17
CA LYS A 378 17.33 -9.36 6.83
C LYS A 378 17.18 -9.18 8.34
N ALA A 379 18.09 -8.43 8.97
CA ALA A 379 17.99 -8.13 10.40
C ALA A 379 16.75 -7.28 10.70
N MET A 380 16.51 -6.23 9.91
CA MET A 380 15.33 -5.37 10.00
C MET A 380 14.05 -6.17 9.80
N MET A 381 13.92 -6.93 8.70
CA MET A 381 12.73 -7.70 8.40
C MET A 381 12.44 -8.79 9.43
N LYS A 382 13.46 -9.40 10.01
CA LYS A 382 13.29 -10.34 11.13
C LYS A 382 12.68 -9.65 12.36
N ARG A 383 13.08 -8.42 12.68
CA ARG A 383 12.48 -7.63 13.77
C ARG A 383 11.02 -7.31 13.45
N VAL A 384 10.77 -6.79 12.25
CA VAL A 384 9.42 -6.44 11.77
C VAL A 384 8.50 -7.65 11.82
N ASP A 385 8.93 -8.81 11.32
CA ASP A 385 8.14 -10.05 11.34
C ASP A 385 7.81 -10.51 12.76
N SER A 386 8.72 -10.27 13.71
CA SER A 386 8.51 -10.55 15.14
C SER A 386 7.63 -9.49 15.85
N GLY A 387 7.10 -8.48 15.15
CA GLY A 387 6.31 -7.39 15.72
C GLY A 387 7.12 -6.35 16.51
N LEU A 388 8.44 -6.36 16.35
CA LEU A 388 9.35 -5.38 16.96
C LEU A 388 9.53 -4.17 16.04
N PRO A 389 9.93 -3.02 16.58
CA PRO A 389 10.34 -1.87 15.76
C PRO A 389 11.44 -2.25 14.76
N PRO A 390 11.46 -1.66 13.56
CA PRO A 390 12.44 -1.99 12.51
C PRO A 390 13.88 -1.64 12.90
N THR A 391 14.06 -0.64 13.75
CA THR A 391 15.34 -0.13 14.26
C THR A 391 15.42 -0.27 15.78
N ASP A 392 16.61 -0.09 16.36
CA ASP A 392 16.81 -0.15 17.81
C ASP A 392 16.46 1.17 18.52
N GLY A 393 16.31 2.25 17.79
CA GLY A 393 15.94 3.57 18.27
C GLY A 393 15.43 4.46 17.15
N ASP A 394 14.86 5.61 17.51
CA ASP A 394 14.44 6.61 16.55
C ASP A 394 15.65 7.22 15.85
N VAL A 395 15.52 7.45 14.55
CA VAL A 395 16.49 8.17 13.73
C VAL A 395 15.87 9.49 13.32
N VAL A 396 16.39 10.57 13.89
CA VAL A 396 15.90 11.93 13.61
C VAL A 396 17.05 12.72 13.00
N ASP A 397 16.81 13.29 11.82
CA ASP A 397 17.74 14.24 11.25
C ASP A 397 17.76 15.52 12.10
N LYS A 398 18.92 15.91 12.61
CA LYS A 398 19.06 17.02 13.54
C LYS A 398 18.90 18.39 12.87
N THR A 399 19.11 18.48 11.56
CA THR A 399 19.06 19.73 10.80
C THR A 399 17.63 20.08 10.42
N SER A 400 16.89 19.11 9.88
CA SER A 400 15.51 19.28 9.44
C SER A 400 14.49 18.91 10.51
N GLY A 401 14.86 18.16 11.55
CA GLY A 401 13.92 17.56 12.50
C GLY A 401 13.11 16.40 11.92
N THR A 402 13.41 15.96 10.69
CA THR A 402 12.66 14.89 10.03
C THR A 402 12.94 13.54 10.70
N ILE A 403 11.88 12.79 11.01
CA ILE A 403 11.97 11.44 11.59
C ILE A 403 12.19 10.44 10.43
N LEU A 404 13.41 9.97 10.27
CA LEU A 404 13.80 9.00 9.23
C LEU A 404 13.40 7.57 9.61
N ALA A 405 13.41 7.23 10.91
CA ALA A 405 12.88 5.99 11.45
C ALA A 405 12.29 6.21 12.83
N THR A 406 11.21 5.49 13.18
CA THR A 406 10.62 5.57 14.53
C THR A 406 10.29 4.20 15.10
N THR A 407 10.57 4.08 16.39
CA THR A 407 10.25 2.90 17.22
C THR A 407 8.92 3.04 17.96
N GLY A 408 8.16 4.11 17.69
CA GLY A 408 6.89 4.39 18.34
C GLY A 408 7.02 5.06 19.71
N ASP A 409 8.21 5.53 20.09
CA ASP A 409 8.38 6.33 21.33
C ASP A 409 7.83 7.75 21.16
N GLY A 410 6.97 7.90 20.15
CA GLY A 410 6.24 9.10 19.78
C GLY A 410 7.17 10.25 19.66
N GLY A 411 7.79 10.54 18.53
CA GLY A 411 8.71 11.66 18.29
C GLY A 411 8.48 12.90 19.16
N ALA A 412 8.35 12.66 20.45
CA ALA A 412 8.28 13.68 21.46
C ALA A 412 9.63 14.37 21.37
N THR A 413 9.63 15.53 20.76
CA THR A 413 10.61 16.57 21.04
C THR A 413 10.85 16.60 22.54
N SER A 414 11.73 15.73 23.01
CA SER A 414 12.40 15.93 24.30
C SER A 414 13.40 17.05 24.05
N ALA A 415 12.88 18.26 23.91
CA ALA A 415 13.64 19.42 24.31
C ALA A 415 14.00 19.17 25.78
N GLY A 416 15.28 18.89 25.99
CA GLY A 416 15.93 18.47 27.18
C GLY A 416 15.30 18.86 28.50
N THR A 417 15.18 17.87 29.34
CA THR A 417 15.41 18.06 30.77
C THR A 417 16.57 17.13 31.13
N ALA A 418 17.72 17.74 31.31
CA ALA A 418 18.85 17.15 31.95
C ALA A 418 18.40 16.64 33.33
N GLY A 419 18.29 15.35 33.49
CA GLY A 419 18.14 14.65 34.77
C GLY A 419 19.45 13.97 35.10
N ASP A 420 20.12 14.52 36.09
CA ASP A 420 21.30 13.96 36.73
C ASP A 420 21.16 12.48 37.03
N GLY A 421 22.22 11.74 36.72
CA GLY A 421 22.53 10.52 37.45
C GLY A 421 23.23 9.41 36.67
N MET A 422 24.54 9.35 36.84
CA MET A 422 25.42 8.22 36.64
C MET A 422 25.63 7.68 35.22
N GLY A 423 26.79 8.04 34.66
CA GLY A 423 27.80 7.24 33.91
C GLY A 423 27.30 6.10 33.04
N ALA A 424 26.36 6.34 32.13
CA ALA A 424 26.14 5.43 30.99
C ALA A 424 26.93 6.01 29.80
N VAL A 425 27.94 5.26 29.35
CA VAL A 425 28.64 5.50 28.09
C VAL A 425 27.57 5.71 27.02
N LYS A 426 27.59 6.88 26.34
CA LYS A 426 26.68 7.22 25.21
C LYS A 426 26.75 6.07 24.20
N ARG A 427 25.68 5.32 24.07
CA ARG A 427 25.52 4.28 23.07
C ARG A 427 24.54 4.78 22.02
N GLY A 428 25.00 4.76 20.77
CA GLY A 428 24.24 5.31 19.65
C GLY A 428 24.68 6.74 19.32
N GLY A 429 24.36 7.15 18.09
CA GLY A 429 24.76 8.40 17.45
C GLY A 429 25.24 8.14 16.03
N THR A 430 25.89 9.12 15.43
CA THR A 430 26.37 9.08 14.04
C THR A 430 27.90 8.98 14.01
N VAL A 431 28.43 8.17 13.08
CA VAL A 431 29.86 7.97 12.90
C VAL A 431 30.21 8.07 11.42
N ALA A 432 31.11 8.98 11.08
CA ALA A 432 31.77 8.97 9.78
C ALA A 432 32.99 8.05 9.81
N ILE A 433 33.06 7.05 8.94
CA ILE A 433 34.27 6.27 8.71
C ILE A 433 34.92 6.71 7.41
N ARG A 434 36.19 7.06 7.48
CA ARG A 434 37.01 7.45 6.32
C ARG A 434 38.14 6.43 6.15
N ASN A 435 38.17 5.79 4.99
CA ASN A 435 39.27 4.87 4.64
C ASN A 435 40.52 5.67 4.32
N GLY A 436 41.48 5.69 5.22
CA GLY A 436 42.77 6.39 5.10
C GLY A 436 43.96 5.45 4.88
N ASN A 437 43.75 4.13 4.76
CA ASN A 437 44.79 3.16 4.43
C ASN A 437 44.75 2.61 3.00
N GLY A 438 43.70 2.98 2.23
CA GLY A 438 43.55 2.58 0.83
C GLY A 438 43.19 1.10 0.61
N VAL A 439 42.90 0.34 1.67
CA VAL A 439 42.47 -1.06 1.55
C VAL A 439 40.99 -1.12 1.20
N SER A 440 40.68 -1.78 0.10
CA SER A 440 39.29 -1.97 -0.32
C SER A 440 38.51 -2.77 0.72
N GLY A 441 37.32 -2.27 1.14
CA GLY A 441 36.49 -2.92 2.16
C GLY A 441 36.79 -2.55 3.60
N ALA A 442 37.90 -1.84 3.89
CA ALA A 442 38.30 -1.47 5.25
C ALA A 442 37.20 -0.71 6.03
N GLY A 443 36.47 0.21 5.34
CA GLY A 443 35.36 0.94 5.94
C GLY A 443 34.19 0.02 6.33
N PHE A 444 33.89 -0.97 5.50
CA PHE A 444 32.86 -1.96 5.78
C PHE A 444 33.20 -2.84 7.01
N ASP A 445 34.45 -3.36 7.05
CA ASP A 445 34.90 -4.18 8.17
C ASP A 445 34.91 -3.40 9.50
N ALA A 446 35.24 -2.10 9.44
CA ALA A 446 35.17 -1.22 10.60
C ALA A 446 33.73 -0.97 11.04
N THR A 447 32.80 -0.82 10.08
CA THR A 447 31.38 -0.66 10.34
C THR A 447 30.83 -1.86 11.12
N GLU A 448 31.10 -3.09 10.69
CA GLU A 448 30.65 -4.29 11.39
C GLU A 448 31.08 -4.32 12.86
N ARG A 449 32.32 -3.87 13.16
CA ARG A 449 32.84 -3.89 14.53
C ARG A 449 32.16 -2.89 15.46
N ILE A 450 31.72 -1.75 14.93
CA ILE A 450 31.09 -0.69 15.76
C ILE A 450 29.58 -0.69 15.73
N GLN A 451 28.92 -1.36 14.78
CA GLN A 451 27.46 -1.49 14.74
C GLN A 451 26.87 -2.08 16.03
N GLY A 452 27.59 -3.01 16.67
CA GLY A 452 27.21 -3.57 17.97
C GLY A 452 27.15 -2.54 19.12
N LEU A 453 27.64 -1.31 18.90
CA LEU A 453 27.57 -0.19 19.84
C LEU A 453 26.36 0.73 19.56
N GLY A 454 25.57 0.45 18.52
CA GLY A 454 24.35 1.20 18.19
C GLY A 454 24.57 2.51 17.44
N TYR A 455 25.69 2.66 16.73
CA TYR A 455 25.96 3.85 15.90
C TYR A 455 25.41 3.68 14.48
N SER A 456 24.87 4.76 13.93
CA SER A 456 24.63 4.90 12.48
C SER A 456 25.93 5.32 11.80
N VAL A 457 26.31 4.63 10.72
CA VAL A 457 27.63 4.77 10.12
C VAL A 457 27.54 5.22 8.67
N ASN A 458 28.33 6.25 8.32
CA ASN A 458 28.56 6.72 6.95
C ASN A 458 30.02 6.42 6.57
N THR A 459 30.26 5.71 5.47
CA THR A 459 31.61 5.33 5.02
C THR A 459 31.99 6.02 3.72
N SER A 460 33.23 6.53 3.65
CA SER A 460 33.84 7.05 2.41
C SER A 460 35.38 6.95 2.48
N ASN A 461 36.06 7.42 1.45
CA ASN A 461 37.51 7.53 1.50
C ASN A 461 37.94 8.80 2.26
N ALA A 462 39.09 8.74 2.92
CA ALA A 462 39.75 9.91 3.45
C ALA A 462 40.33 10.78 2.31
N ASP A 463 40.81 11.97 2.65
CA ASP A 463 41.45 12.91 1.73
C ASP A 463 42.76 12.36 1.09
N ASN A 464 43.40 11.40 1.80
CA ASN A 464 44.57 10.65 1.31
C ASN A 464 44.61 9.25 1.95
N PHE A 465 45.58 8.41 1.54
CA PHE A 465 45.73 7.01 2.00
C PHE A 465 47.03 6.75 2.76
N ASP A 466 47.60 7.77 3.38
CA ASP A 466 48.86 7.67 4.11
C ASP A 466 48.72 7.81 5.63
N TYR A 467 47.50 7.67 6.13
CA TYR A 467 47.22 7.60 7.56
C TYR A 467 47.88 6.35 8.18
N ARG A 468 48.74 6.56 9.19
CA ARG A 468 49.51 5.46 9.81
C ARG A 468 48.80 4.80 10.92
N GLU A 469 47.99 5.53 11.65
CA GLU A 469 47.29 5.10 12.86
C GLU A 469 45.79 5.43 12.68
N THR A 470 44.94 4.48 13.10
CA THR A 470 43.49 4.68 13.13
C THR A 470 43.12 5.70 14.21
N LEU A 471 42.33 6.70 13.84
CA LEU A 471 41.91 7.77 14.76
C LEU A 471 40.40 7.72 14.95
N VAL A 472 39.97 7.89 16.19
CA VAL A 472 38.55 8.14 16.54
C VAL A 472 38.48 9.55 17.09
N VAL A 473 37.97 10.47 16.29
CA VAL A 473 37.94 11.92 16.58
C VAL A 473 36.57 12.29 17.09
N TYR A 474 36.49 13.08 18.16
CA TYR A 474 35.26 13.59 18.74
C TYR A 474 35.36 15.11 19.00
N ASN A 475 34.25 15.83 18.90
CA ASN A 475 34.20 17.29 19.10
C ASN A 475 33.91 17.66 20.57
N ASP A 476 32.96 17.01 21.21
CA ASP A 476 32.57 17.33 22.59
C ASP A 476 33.42 16.56 23.61
N PRO A 477 34.08 17.21 24.57
CA PRO A 477 34.81 16.54 25.65
C PRO A 477 33.98 15.48 26.42
N ALA A 478 32.66 15.62 26.45
CA ALA A 478 31.75 14.66 27.05
C ALA A 478 31.71 13.31 26.32
N ASP A 479 32.07 13.29 25.04
CA ASP A 479 32.05 12.07 24.19
C ASP A 479 33.35 11.25 24.26
N LYS A 480 34.31 11.64 25.13
CA LYS A 480 35.58 10.95 25.27
C LYS A 480 35.43 9.46 25.60
N GLU A 481 34.59 9.11 26.57
CA GLU A 481 34.39 7.71 26.97
C GLU A 481 33.75 6.88 25.86
N ALA A 482 32.86 7.50 25.09
CA ALA A 482 32.25 6.87 23.92
C ALA A 482 33.26 6.65 22.79
N ALA A 483 34.14 7.63 22.52
CA ALA A 483 35.24 7.48 21.58
C ALA A 483 36.22 6.36 21.98
N GLU A 484 36.55 6.26 23.26
CA GLU A 484 37.38 5.17 23.79
C GLU A 484 36.69 3.79 23.67
N ALA A 485 35.37 3.73 23.82
CA ALA A 485 34.59 2.51 23.60
C ALA A 485 34.60 2.09 22.11
N ILE A 486 34.55 3.06 21.19
CA ILE A 486 34.69 2.82 19.73
C ILE A 486 36.09 2.27 19.44
N VAL A 487 37.16 2.89 19.93
CA VAL A 487 38.56 2.38 19.80
C VAL A 487 38.67 0.93 20.31
N LYS A 488 38.07 0.64 21.45
CA LYS A 488 38.06 -0.72 22.01
C LYS A 488 37.32 -1.72 21.11
N ALA A 489 36.23 -1.31 20.48
CA ALA A 489 35.47 -2.16 19.53
C ALA A 489 36.26 -2.38 18.23
N LEU A 490 36.92 -1.35 17.72
CA LEU A 490 37.81 -1.46 16.57
C LEU A 490 39.01 -2.37 16.86
N GLY A 491 39.51 -2.36 18.08
CA GLY A 491 40.69 -3.13 18.49
C GLY A 491 42.01 -2.49 18.11
N VAL A 492 42.02 -1.36 17.44
CA VAL A 492 43.18 -0.55 17.01
C VAL A 492 42.88 0.95 17.09
N GLY A 493 43.93 1.76 17.05
CA GLY A 493 43.81 3.22 16.97
C GLY A 493 43.73 3.91 18.34
N LYS A 494 43.42 5.20 18.34
CA LYS A 494 43.27 6.05 19.51
C LYS A 494 42.11 7.02 19.41
N ALA A 495 41.54 7.39 20.55
CA ALA A 495 40.58 8.48 20.66
C ALA A 495 41.31 9.83 20.78
N GLU A 496 40.89 10.84 20.00
CA GLU A 496 41.48 12.17 20.00
C GLU A 496 40.41 13.23 19.94
N GLN A 497 40.50 14.23 20.83
CA GLN A 497 39.60 15.36 20.76
C GLN A 497 39.97 16.26 19.58
N ASN A 498 38.95 16.65 18.77
CA ASN A 498 39.18 17.50 17.63
C ASN A 498 39.64 18.91 18.04
N ALA A 499 40.84 19.29 17.62
CA ALA A 499 41.38 20.63 17.81
C ALA A 499 41.04 21.54 16.60
N ASN A 500 39.90 21.37 15.96
CA ASN A 500 39.50 22.00 14.68
C ASN A 500 40.39 21.59 13.48
N THR A 501 40.95 20.39 13.54
CA THR A 501 41.78 19.83 12.48
C THR A 501 40.94 19.09 11.46
N TYR A 502 39.86 18.44 11.89
CA TYR A 502 38.98 17.65 11.05
C TYR A 502 37.61 18.34 10.96
N LEU A 503 37.05 18.37 9.75
CA LEU A 503 35.70 18.85 9.49
C LEU A 503 34.80 17.63 9.28
N PHE A 504 33.82 17.44 10.14
CA PHE A 504 32.79 16.40 10.09
C PHE A 504 31.57 16.84 10.90
N GLU A 505 30.41 16.35 10.52
CA GLU A 505 29.12 16.72 11.11
C GLU A 505 28.60 15.64 12.07
N GLU A 506 29.11 14.41 11.94
CA GLU A 506 28.75 13.28 12.76
C GLU A 506 29.27 13.45 14.20
N ASP A 507 28.76 12.65 15.13
CA ASP A 507 29.22 12.68 16.54
C ASP A 507 30.68 12.25 16.66
N PHE A 508 31.12 11.32 15.77
CA PHE A 508 32.48 10.81 15.72
C PHE A 508 32.97 10.71 14.27
N LEU A 509 34.25 10.96 14.07
CA LEU A 509 34.96 10.65 12.84
C LEU A 509 35.98 9.54 13.11
N ILE A 510 35.91 8.46 12.35
CA ILE A 510 36.94 7.41 12.33
C ILE A 510 37.75 7.53 11.05
N VAL A 511 39.06 7.68 11.16
CA VAL A 511 39.96 7.60 10.01
C VAL A 511 40.80 6.33 10.17
N LEU A 512 40.59 5.37 9.27
CA LEU A 512 41.32 4.11 9.29
C LEU A 512 42.75 4.28 8.80
N GLY A 513 43.72 3.91 9.61
CA GLY A 513 45.13 3.99 9.29
C GLY A 513 45.73 2.65 8.85
N ALA A 514 47.04 2.63 8.63
CA ALA A 514 47.78 1.43 8.22
C ALA A 514 47.82 0.32 9.31
N ASP A 515 47.47 0.64 10.54
CA ASP A 515 47.29 -0.31 11.66
C ASP A 515 45.99 -1.10 11.61
N TRP A 516 45.05 -0.69 10.75
CA TRP A 516 43.82 -1.42 10.46
C TRP A 516 44.10 -2.58 9.50
N GLN A 517 43.83 -3.82 9.90
CA GLN A 517 44.07 -5.06 9.13
C GLN A 517 42.80 -5.91 9.06
#